data_454b1a4d17b38e4896a198d684e8a231
#
_entry.id   454b1a4d17b38e4896a198d684e8a231
#
_cell.length_a   1.000
_cell.length_b   1.000
_cell.length_c   1.000
_cell.angle_alpha   90.00
_cell.angle_beta   90.00
_cell.angle_gamma   90.00
#
_symmetry.space_group_name_H-M   'P 1'
#
loop_
_entity.id
_entity.type
_entity.pdbx_description
1 polymer ?
#
loop_
_entity_poly.entity_id
_entity_poly.type
_entity_poly.pdbx_seq_one_letter_code
_entity_poly.pdbx_strand_id
1 'polypeptide(L)' 'GVEIAFGPAQSIREKERVCLQILNDNPGKVAYINVRVVDRPTWRSL' A
#
# COMPACT_ATOMS: atom_id res chain seq x y z
N GLY A 1 -1.69 9.34 -10.17
CA GLY A 1 -0.83 8.65 -9.21
C GLY A 1 -1.59 7.73 -8.28
N VAL A 2 -0.87 7.02 -7.47
CA VAL A 2 -1.45 6.10 -6.50
C VAL A 2 -1.71 6.82 -5.19
N GLU A 3 -2.91 6.66 -4.65
CA GLU A 3 -3.21 7.13 -3.30
C GLU A 3 -2.84 6.07 -2.28
N ILE A 4 -2.19 6.50 -1.19
CA ILE A 4 -1.77 5.57 -0.14
C ILE A 4 -2.31 6.07 1.19
N ALA A 5 -3.12 5.25 1.86
CA ALA A 5 -3.61 5.51 3.19
C ALA A 5 -2.67 4.85 4.21
N PHE A 6 -1.77 5.65 4.77
CA PHE A 6 -0.74 5.15 5.69
C PHE A 6 -1.24 4.99 7.12
N GLY A 7 -2.16 5.85 7.56
CA GLY A 7 -2.62 5.86 8.94
C GLY A 7 -1.54 6.36 9.90
N PRO A 8 -1.51 5.84 11.13
CA PRO A 8 -0.53 6.27 12.14
C PRO A 8 0.90 6.02 11.70
N ALA A 9 1.82 6.85 12.20
CA ALA A 9 3.25 6.73 11.89
C ALA A 9 3.89 5.60 12.69
N GLN A 10 3.40 4.38 12.51
CA GLN A 10 3.89 3.16 13.13
C GLN A 10 4.20 2.17 12.03
N SER A 11 5.26 1.37 12.23
CA SER A 11 5.66 0.34 11.28
C SER A 11 5.85 0.88 9.86
N ILE A 12 6.41 2.09 9.75
CA ILE A 12 6.53 2.80 8.46
C ILE A 12 7.31 1.97 7.45
N ARG A 13 8.41 1.35 7.86
CA ARG A 13 9.23 0.54 6.95
C ARG A 13 8.48 -0.67 6.43
N GLU A 14 7.69 -1.32 7.28
CA GLU A 14 6.87 -2.45 6.88
C GLU A 14 5.77 -2.00 5.92
N LYS A 15 5.14 -0.87 6.22
CA LYS A 15 4.11 -0.30 5.35
C LYS A 15 4.66 0.05 3.98
N GLU A 16 5.84 0.66 3.94
CA GLU A 16 6.51 0.96 2.67
C GLU A 16 6.81 -0.32 1.89
N ARG A 17 7.30 -1.34 2.56
CA ARG A 17 7.61 -2.63 1.93
C ARG A 17 6.37 -3.25 1.32
N VAL A 18 5.26 -3.25 2.06
CA VAL A 18 3.98 -3.78 1.57
C VAL A 18 3.51 -3.00 0.35
N CYS A 19 3.58 -1.67 0.40
CA CYS A 19 3.21 -0.84 -0.75
C CYS A 19 4.04 -1.17 -1.97
N LEU A 20 5.35 -1.28 -1.82
CA LEU A 20 6.25 -1.60 -2.92
C LEU A 20 5.96 -2.98 -3.48
N GLN A 21 5.66 -3.95 -2.62
CA GLN A 21 5.31 -5.29 -3.05
C GLN A 21 4.05 -5.28 -3.92
N ILE A 22 3.02 -4.58 -3.46
CA ILE A 22 1.77 -4.47 -4.21
C ILE A 22 1.99 -3.80 -5.57
N LEU A 23 2.76 -2.72 -5.59
CA LEU A 23 3.05 -2.00 -6.83
C LEU A 23 3.86 -2.85 -7.80
N ASN A 24 4.83 -3.60 -7.29
CA ASN A 24 5.66 -4.48 -8.13
C ASN A 24 4.89 -5.65 -8.70
N ASP A 25 3.96 -6.20 -7.92
CA ASP A 25 3.13 -7.34 -8.36
C ASP A 25 2.06 -6.91 -9.35
N ASN A 26 1.70 -5.63 -9.36
CA ASN A 26 0.59 -5.12 -10.17
C ASN A 26 1.00 -3.82 -10.89
N PRO A 27 2.03 -3.86 -11.74
CA PRO A 27 2.56 -2.64 -12.34
C PRO A 27 1.52 -1.91 -13.20
N GLY A 28 1.36 -0.61 -12.92
CA GLY A 28 0.44 0.25 -13.67
C GLY A 28 -1.03 -0.03 -13.43
N LYS A 29 -1.37 -0.86 -12.45
CA LYS A 29 -2.76 -1.27 -12.23
C LYS A 29 -3.35 -0.81 -10.90
N VAL A 30 -2.55 -0.22 -10.03
CA VAL A 30 -2.97 0.14 -8.68
C VAL A 30 -3.41 1.60 -8.63
N ALA A 31 -4.63 1.84 -8.11
CA ALA A 31 -5.14 3.19 -7.89
C ALA A 31 -5.04 3.62 -6.44
N TYR A 32 -5.15 2.68 -5.52
CA TYR A 32 -5.25 2.99 -4.09
C TYR A 32 -4.68 1.84 -3.27
N ILE A 33 -3.94 2.17 -2.23
CA ILE A 33 -3.41 1.19 -1.27
C ILE A 33 -3.76 1.65 0.14
N ASN A 34 -4.27 0.75 0.96
CA ASN A 34 -4.52 0.99 2.37
C ASN A 34 -3.63 0.09 3.20
N VAL A 35 -2.69 0.70 3.93
CA VAL A 35 -1.77 -0.01 4.82
C VAL A 35 -1.88 0.50 6.26
N ARG A 36 -3.03 1.05 6.64
CA ARG A 36 -3.25 1.53 8.01
C ARG A 36 -2.99 0.43 9.03
N VAL A 37 -3.38 -0.79 8.69
CA VAL A 37 -3.08 -1.97 9.48
C VAL A 37 -2.17 -2.85 8.61
N VAL A 38 -0.91 -2.93 8.98
CA VAL A 38 0.11 -3.59 8.16
C VAL A 38 -0.17 -5.08 7.93
N ASP A 39 -0.86 -5.71 8.86
CA ASP A 39 -1.22 -7.13 8.77
C ASP A 39 -2.41 -7.40 7.85
N ARG A 40 -3.12 -6.34 7.44
CA ARG A 40 -4.32 -6.44 6.58
C ARG A 40 -4.29 -5.38 5.48
N PRO A 41 -3.28 -5.38 4.65
CA PRO A 41 -3.23 -4.42 3.55
C PRO A 41 -4.34 -4.71 2.53
N THR A 42 -4.92 -3.66 2.00
CA THR A 42 -5.88 -3.77 0.90
C THR A 42 -5.46 -2.81 -0.20
N TRP A 43 -5.90 -3.07 -1.42
CA TRP A 43 -5.63 -2.17 -2.53
C TRP A 43 -6.73 -2.28 -3.58
N ARG A 44 -6.82 -1.25 -4.42
CA ARG A 44 -7.80 -1.20 -5.50
C ARG A 44 -7.11 -0.98 -6.82
N SER A 45 -7.60 -1.65 -7.84
CA SER A 45 -7.11 -1.46 -9.20
C SER A 45 -7.71 -0.20 -9.83
N LEU A 46 -7.10 0.21 -10.91
CA LEU A 46 -7.61 1.31 -11.72
C LEU A 46 -8.95 0.95 -12.39
#